data_814102bc0d07b30c638db3503e305ff7
#
_entry.id   814102bc0d07b30c638db3503e305ff7
#
_cell.length_a   1.000
_cell.length_b   1.000
_cell.length_c   1.000
_cell.angle_alpha   90.00
_cell.angle_beta   90.00
_cell.angle_gamma   90.00
#
_symmetry.space_group_name_H-M   'P 1'
#
loop_
_entity.id
_entity.type
_entity.pdbx_description
1 polymer ?
#
loop_
_entity_poly.entity_id
_entity_poly.type
_entity_poly.pdbx_seq_one_letter_code
_entity_poly.pdbx_strand_id
1 'polypeptide(L)'
;MVVCGPSGSGKSTLIRCINRLELIQSGEIVVDGLSLSAAGFDAAALRAKVGMVFQSFNLYPHMTVLQNITLAPVKVKGLAGAEAQQIATKLLDRVGIPDKAAAYPANLSGGQQQRVAIARALAMKPKIMLFDEPTSALDPEMINEVLEVMTDLARDGMTMVVVTHEMGFARRVAHRVVFMDEGRVIEENTPEKFFAAPQSSRAQQFLGKILSH
;
A
#
# COMPACT_ATOMS: atom_id res chain seq x y z
N MET A 1 2.21 10.13 1.37
CA MET A 1 1.66 10.73 0.14
C MET A 1 0.44 9.91 -0.29
N VAL A 2 -0.64 10.57 -0.67
CA VAL A 2 -1.81 9.92 -1.28
C VAL A 2 -1.90 10.29 -2.75
N VAL A 3 -2.24 9.32 -3.60
CA VAL A 3 -2.51 9.51 -5.03
C VAL A 3 -3.98 9.19 -5.27
N CYS A 4 -4.74 10.14 -5.79
CA CYS A 4 -6.16 10.00 -6.09
C CYS A 4 -6.50 10.45 -7.52
N GLY A 5 -7.72 10.13 -7.97
CA GLY A 5 -8.20 10.47 -9.31
C GLY A 5 -9.17 9.42 -9.85
N PRO A 6 -9.81 9.66 -11.00
CA PRO A 6 -10.77 8.74 -11.59
C PRO A 6 -10.13 7.38 -11.96
N SER A 7 -10.98 6.37 -12.13
CA SER A 7 -10.53 5.07 -12.65
C SER A 7 -9.90 5.24 -14.03
N GLY A 8 -8.82 4.48 -14.29
CA GLY A 8 -8.08 4.59 -15.56
C GLY A 8 -7.11 5.77 -15.66
N SER A 9 -6.97 6.62 -14.64
CA SER A 9 -6.05 7.77 -14.68
C SER A 9 -4.56 7.43 -14.53
N GLY A 10 -4.18 6.15 -14.43
CA GLY A 10 -2.78 5.71 -14.38
C GLY A 10 -2.19 5.57 -12.97
N LYS A 11 -2.97 5.71 -11.90
CA LYS A 11 -2.49 5.65 -10.50
C LYS A 11 -1.79 4.31 -10.17
N SER A 12 -2.43 3.19 -10.50
CA SER A 12 -1.85 1.85 -10.28
C SER A 12 -0.59 1.62 -11.11
N THR A 13 -0.55 2.12 -12.34
CA THR A 13 0.66 2.07 -13.18
C THR A 13 1.80 2.85 -12.54
N LEU A 14 1.52 4.07 -12.07
CA LEU A 14 2.53 4.90 -11.38
C LEU A 14 3.13 4.17 -10.17
N ILE A 15 2.28 3.64 -9.29
CA ILE A 15 2.77 2.98 -8.07
C ILE A 15 3.54 1.69 -8.40
N ARG A 16 3.14 0.95 -9.44
CA ARG A 16 3.85 -0.24 -9.93
C ARG A 16 5.18 0.09 -10.58
N CYS A 17 5.33 1.27 -11.18
CA CYS A 17 6.63 1.75 -11.65
C CYS A 17 7.61 1.98 -10.49
N ILE A 18 7.14 2.49 -9.34
CA ILE A 18 7.98 2.70 -8.14
C ILE A 18 8.59 1.38 -7.62
N ASN A 19 7.85 0.28 -7.70
CA ASN A 19 8.34 -1.07 -7.31
C ASN A 19 8.91 -1.87 -8.49
N ARG A 20 9.07 -1.21 -9.64
CA ARG A 20 9.56 -1.82 -10.89
C ARG A 20 8.81 -3.10 -11.28
N LEU A 21 7.50 -3.13 -11.05
CA LEU A 21 6.58 -4.12 -11.63
C LEU A 21 6.17 -3.71 -13.04
N GLU A 22 6.15 -2.41 -13.30
CA GLU A 22 6.00 -1.80 -14.62
C GLU A 22 7.27 -1.01 -14.96
N LEU A 23 7.61 -0.94 -16.25
CA LEU A 23 8.77 -0.20 -16.74
C LEU A 23 8.34 1.17 -17.28
N ILE A 24 9.16 2.17 -17.01
CA ILE A 24 9.02 3.49 -17.66
C ILE A 24 9.73 3.48 -19.01
N GLN A 25 9.18 4.18 -19.99
CA GLN A 25 9.77 4.35 -21.32
C GLN A 25 10.77 5.51 -21.35
N SER A 26 10.57 6.53 -20.51
CA SER A 26 11.44 7.71 -20.43
C SER A 26 11.37 8.34 -19.05
N GLY A 27 12.32 9.21 -18.75
CA GLY A 27 12.44 9.83 -17.44
C GLY A 27 13.22 8.98 -16.45
N GLU A 28 13.12 9.32 -15.18
CA GLU A 28 13.81 8.65 -14.08
C GLU A 28 12.92 8.52 -12.86
N ILE A 29 13.04 7.39 -12.15
CA ILE A 29 12.47 7.19 -10.82
C ILE A 29 13.62 6.90 -9.87
N VAL A 30 13.69 7.67 -8.78
CA VAL A 30 14.67 7.48 -7.71
C VAL A 30 13.93 7.07 -6.43
N VAL A 31 14.30 5.93 -5.85
CA VAL A 31 13.70 5.41 -4.62
C VAL A 31 14.80 5.16 -3.61
N ASP A 32 14.72 5.80 -2.44
CA ASP A 32 15.73 5.70 -1.37
C ASP A 32 17.16 5.95 -1.90
N GLY A 33 17.31 6.95 -2.79
CA GLY A 33 18.59 7.31 -3.43
C GLY A 33 19.04 6.38 -4.56
N LEU A 34 18.26 5.36 -4.91
CA LEU A 34 18.57 4.41 -5.97
C LEU A 34 17.81 4.77 -7.26
N SER A 35 18.50 5.05 -8.34
CA SER A 35 17.88 5.19 -9.66
C SER A 35 17.44 3.84 -10.20
N LEU A 36 16.16 3.72 -10.54
CA LEU A 36 15.60 2.48 -11.09
C LEU A 36 16.03 2.22 -12.54
N SER A 37 16.60 3.25 -13.20
CA SER A 37 17.10 3.16 -14.58
C SER A 37 18.60 2.87 -14.64
N ALA A 38 19.30 2.76 -13.49
CA ALA A 38 20.73 2.52 -13.45
C ALA A 38 21.13 1.17 -14.08
N ALA A 39 22.26 1.14 -14.76
CA ALA A 39 22.83 -0.11 -15.27
C ALA A 39 23.12 -1.07 -14.09
N GLY A 40 22.73 -2.34 -14.23
CA GLY A 40 22.91 -3.33 -13.17
C GLY A 40 21.94 -3.21 -12.00
N PHE A 41 20.84 -2.47 -12.16
CA PHE A 41 19.82 -2.31 -11.11
C PHE A 41 19.25 -3.65 -10.65
N ASP A 42 19.29 -3.90 -9.34
CA ASP A 42 18.74 -5.09 -8.71
C ASP A 42 17.29 -4.84 -8.20
N ALA A 43 16.31 -5.33 -8.96
CA ALA A 43 14.92 -5.23 -8.60
C ALA A 43 14.54 -6.05 -7.34
N ALA A 44 15.26 -7.13 -7.05
CA ALA A 44 15.02 -7.93 -5.84
C ALA A 44 15.47 -7.18 -4.59
N ALA A 45 16.63 -6.54 -4.64
CA ALA A 45 17.12 -5.67 -3.55
C ALA A 45 16.19 -4.47 -3.30
N LEU A 46 15.61 -3.87 -4.36
CA LEU A 46 14.59 -2.83 -4.20
C LEU A 46 13.35 -3.38 -3.48
N ARG A 47 12.78 -4.49 -3.98
CA ARG A 47 11.56 -5.10 -3.43
C ARG A 47 11.73 -5.63 -2.01
N ALA A 48 12.94 -5.88 -1.57
CA ALA A 48 13.24 -6.19 -0.17
C ALA A 48 13.11 -4.96 0.76
N LYS A 49 13.24 -3.75 0.20
CA LYS A 49 13.15 -2.46 0.93
C LYS A 49 11.82 -1.74 0.73
N VAL A 50 11.07 -2.09 -0.30
CA VAL A 50 9.80 -1.47 -0.67
C VAL A 50 8.70 -2.53 -0.58
N GLY A 51 7.88 -2.44 0.45
CA GLY A 51 6.71 -3.31 0.60
C GLY A 51 5.59 -2.86 -0.32
N MET A 52 4.81 -3.82 -0.84
CA MET A 52 3.65 -3.51 -1.68
C MET A 52 2.44 -4.34 -1.24
N VAL A 53 1.31 -3.65 -1.12
CA VAL A 53 0.00 -4.21 -0.83
C VAL A 53 -0.90 -3.90 -2.03
N PHE A 54 -1.51 -4.93 -2.60
CA PHE A 54 -2.32 -4.85 -3.81
C PHE A 54 -3.81 -4.77 -3.47
N GLN A 55 -4.61 -4.38 -4.43
CA GLN A 55 -6.07 -4.43 -4.40
C GLN A 55 -6.60 -5.85 -4.15
N SER A 56 -6.06 -6.84 -4.86
CA SER A 56 -6.27 -8.26 -4.57
C SER A 56 -5.23 -8.71 -3.57
N PHE A 57 -5.61 -9.36 -2.51
CA PHE A 57 -4.77 -9.70 -1.35
C PHE A 57 -3.50 -10.47 -1.71
N ASN A 58 -3.53 -11.26 -2.79
CA ASN A 58 -2.42 -12.03 -3.35
C ASN A 58 -1.73 -12.94 -2.32
N LEU A 59 -2.52 -13.51 -1.38
CA LEU A 59 -2.02 -14.49 -0.45
C LEU A 59 -1.81 -15.84 -1.14
N TYR A 60 -0.82 -16.59 -0.69
CA TYR A 60 -0.60 -17.98 -1.14
C TYR A 60 -1.70 -18.88 -0.56
N PRO A 61 -2.65 -19.39 -1.38
CA PRO A 61 -3.85 -20.06 -0.86
C PRO A 61 -3.55 -21.41 -0.19
N HIS A 62 -2.42 -22.05 -0.54
CA HIS A 62 -1.96 -23.32 0.00
C HIS A 62 -1.09 -23.19 1.25
N MET A 63 -0.90 -21.96 1.74
CA MET A 63 -0.10 -21.65 2.94
C MET A 63 -0.99 -21.06 4.02
N THR A 64 -0.69 -21.35 5.28
CA THR A 64 -1.32 -20.69 6.41
C THR A 64 -0.96 -19.19 6.46
N VAL A 65 -1.67 -18.41 7.25
CA VAL A 65 -1.35 -17.02 7.51
C VAL A 65 0.08 -16.85 8.01
N LEU A 66 0.48 -17.64 8.99
CA LEU A 66 1.84 -17.61 9.53
C LEU A 66 2.89 -17.88 8.44
N GLN A 67 2.64 -18.89 7.60
CA GLN A 67 3.54 -19.24 6.48
C GLN A 67 3.60 -18.12 5.43
N ASN A 68 2.47 -17.48 5.10
CA ASN A 68 2.44 -16.34 4.20
C ASN A 68 3.32 -15.19 4.68
N ILE A 69 3.31 -14.91 5.99
CA ILE A 69 4.08 -13.79 6.58
C ILE A 69 5.57 -14.16 6.71
N THR A 70 5.91 -15.42 7.06
CA THR A 70 7.28 -15.84 7.35
C THR A 70 8.09 -16.19 6.12
N LEU A 71 7.44 -16.49 4.98
CA LEU A 71 8.12 -16.99 3.77
C LEU A 71 9.25 -16.06 3.30
N ALA A 72 8.95 -14.79 3.09
CA ALA A 72 9.94 -13.84 2.57
C ALA A 72 11.07 -13.53 3.58
N PRO A 73 10.80 -13.28 4.88
CA PRO A 73 11.86 -13.17 5.89
C PRO A 73 12.84 -14.36 5.89
N VAL A 74 12.34 -15.60 5.79
CA VAL A 74 13.20 -16.79 5.77
C VAL A 74 13.92 -16.92 4.44
N LYS A 75 13.22 -16.83 3.30
CA LYS A 75 13.79 -17.14 1.98
C LYS A 75 14.65 -16.01 1.40
N VAL A 76 14.30 -14.74 1.67
CA VAL A 76 14.98 -13.57 1.09
C VAL A 76 16.01 -12.98 2.06
N LYS A 77 15.67 -12.88 3.37
CA LYS A 77 16.58 -12.34 4.39
C LYS A 77 17.41 -13.39 5.11
N GLY A 78 17.13 -14.68 4.91
CA GLY A 78 17.85 -15.77 5.57
C GLY A 78 17.61 -15.86 7.08
N LEU A 79 16.50 -15.29 7.59
CA LEU A 79 16.19 -15.34 9.02
C LEU A 79 15.92 -16.77 9.46
N ALA A 80 16.29 -17.09 10.70
CA ALA A 80 15.91 -18.35 11.32
C ALA A 80 14.39 -18.46 11.43
N GLY A 81 13.83 -19.67 11.24
CA GLY A 81 12.38 -19.88 11.29
C GLY A 81 11.73 -19.38 12.58
N ALA A 82 12.35 -19.61 13.73
CA ALA A 82 11.87 -19.13 15.01
C ALA A 82 11.82 -17.60 15.10
N GLU A 83 12.82 -16.90 14.58
CA GLU A 83 12.84 -15.43 14.53
C GLU A 83 11.73 -14.90 13.61
N ALA A 84 11.59 -15.49 12.41
CA ALA A 84 10.53 -15.12 11.48
C ALA A 84 9.13 -15.33 12.08
N GLN A 85 8.91 -16.41 12.85
CA GLN A 85 7.66 -16.67 13.56
C GLN A 85 7.39 -15.62 14.64
N GLN A 86 8.38 -15.23 15.43
CA GLN A 86 8.23 -14.16 16.42
C GLN A 86 7.85 -12.83 15.80
N ILE A 87 8.46 -12.48 14.66
CA ILE A 87 8.10 -11.28 13.88
C ILE A 87 6.66 -11.38 13.40
N ALA A 88 6.27 -12.52 12.83
CA ALA A 88 4.93 -12.73 12.31
C ALA A 88 3.86 -12.64 13.40
N THR A 89 4.09 -13.23 14.58
CA THR A 89 3.17 -13.15 15.72
C THR A 89 2.95 -11.70 16.15
N LYS A 90 4.01 -10.93 16.33
CA LYS A 90 3.91 -9.49 16.66
C LYS A 90 3.16 -8.68 15.60
N LEU A 91 3.33 -9.03 14.32
CA LEU A 91 2.63 -8.35 13.24
C LEU A 91 1.15 -8.74 13.19
N LEU A 92 0.79 -9.99 13.49
CA LEU A 92 -0.60 -10.43 13.62
C LEU A 92 -1.31 -9.71 14.77
N ASP A 93 -0.64 -9.54 15.92
CA ASP A 93 -1.15 -8.71 17.02
C ASP A 93 -1.38 -7.26 16.55
N ARG A 94 -0.40 -6.68 15.86
CA ARG A 94 -0.45 -5.31 15.38
C ARG A 94 -1.58 -5.06 14.37
N VAL A 95 -1.89 -6.04 13.52
CA VAL A 95 -3.01 -5.92 12.55
C VAL A 95 -4.34 -6.47 13.11
N GLY A 96 -4.40 -6.81 14.40
CA GLY A 96 -5.63 -7.18 15.11
C GLY A 96 -6.23 -8.54 14.76
N ILE A 97 -5.38 -9.52 14.36
CA ILE A 97 -5.81 -10.90 14.04
C ILE A 97 -4.86 -11.97 14.59
N PRO A 98 -4.49 -11.92 15.89
CA PRO A 98 -3.51 -12.84 16.48
C PRO A 98 -3.94 -14.31 16.43
N ASP A 99 -5.25 -14.57 16.52
CA ASP A 99 -5.86 -15.91 16.51
C ASP A 99 -5.85 -16.59 15.14
N LYS A 100 -5.48 -15.90 14.06
CA LYS A 100 -5.55 -16.40 12.68
C LYS A 100 -4.27 -17.03 12.15
N ALA A 101 -3.22 -17.16 12.97
CA ALA A 101 -1.90 -17.67 12.54
C ALA A 101 -1.95 -19.01 11.79
N ALA A 102 -2.78 -19.96 12.25
CA ALA A 102 -2.93 -21.28 11.65
C ALA A 102 -4.01 -21.37 10.55
N ALA A 103 -4.80 -20.29 10.34
CA ALA A 103 -5.85 -20.26 9.33
C ALA A 103 -5.27 -20.21 7.91
N TYR A 104 -6.03 -20.70 6.93
CA TYR A 104 -5.74 -20.55 5.51
C TYR A 104 -6.51 -19.34 4.94
N PRO A 105 -6.03 -18.70 3.86
CA PRO A 105 -6.69 -17.54 3.25
C PRO A 105 -8.18 -17.74 2.97
N ALA A 106 -8.58 -18.93 2.52
CA ALA A 106 -9.97 -19.25 2.22
C ALA A 106 -10.91 -19.17 3.46
N ASN A 107 -10.36 -19.24 4.66
CA ASN A 107 -11.09 -19.17 5.93
C ASN A 107 -11.11 -17.76 6.55
N LEU A 108 -10.70 -16.75 5.80
CA LEU A 108 -10.60 -15.36 6.26
C LEU A 108 -11.58 -14.47 5.49
N SER A 109 -12.12 -13.46 6.17
CA SER A 109 -12.84 -12.37 5.49
C SER A 109 -11.88 -11.56 4.60
N GLY A 110 -12.42 -10.79 3.66
CA GLY A 110 -11.62 -9.91 2.81
C GLY A 110 -10.74 -8.94 3.62
N GLY A 111 -11.30 -8.30 4.65
CA GLY A 111 -10.56 -7.41 5.54
C GLY A 111 -9.45 -8.11 6.32
N GLN A 112 -9.69 -9.35 6.77
CA GLN A 112 -8.65 -10.17 7.40
C GLN A 112 -7.54 -10.54 6.41
N GLN A 113 -7.90 -10.94 5.18
CA GLN A 113 -6.90 -11.24 4.14
C GLN A 113 -6.03 -10.01 3.83
N GLN A 114 -6.63 -8.83 3.75
CA GLN A 114 -5.89 -7.59 3.50
C GLN A 114 -4.95 -7.25 4.65
N ARG A 115 -5.40 -7.43 5.90
CA ARG A 115 -4.54 -7.24 7.07
C ARG A 115 -3.38 -8.24 7.11
N VAL A 116 -3.58 -9.48 6.68
CA VAL A 116 -2.49 -10.45 6.47
C VAL A 116 -1.53 -9.96 5.37
N ALA A 117 -2.03 -9.44 4.26
CA ALA A 117 -1.18 -8.89 3.19
C ALA A 117 -0.32 -7.71 3.68
N ILE A 118 -0.89 -6.84 4.53
CA ILE A 118 -0.14 -5.75 5.19
C ILE A 118 0.93 -6.33 6.12
N ALA A 119 0.59 -7.29 6.98
CA ALA A 119 1.53 -7.94 7.90
C ALA A 119 2.67 -8.63 7.13
N ARG A 120 2.36 -9.32 6.02
CA ARG A 120 3.34 -9.95 5.15
C ARG A 120 4.33 -8.94 4.57
N ALA A 121 3.85 -7.79 4.09
CA ALA A 121 4.72 -6.74 3.58
C ALA A 121 5.60 -6.14 4.69
N LEU A 122 5.04 -5.89 5.88
CA LEU A 122 5.76 -5.34 7.04
C LEU A 122 6.82 -6.31 7.60
N ALA A 123 6.65 -7.63 7.43
CA ALA A 123 7.61 -8.64 7.91
C ALA A 123 9.00 -8.48 7.27
N MET A 124 9.06 -7.88 6.09
CA MET A 124 10.31 -7.51 5.43
C MET A 124 10.95 -6.25 6.01
N LYS A 125 10.36 -5.59 7.02
CA LYS A 125 10.82 -4.30 7.58
C LYS A 125 11.17 -3.31 6.47
N PRO A 126 10.23 -2.98 5.58
CA PRO A 126 10.49 -2.10 4.45
C PRO A 126 10.70 -0.66 4.92
N LYS A 127 11.44 0.13 4.13
CA LYS A 127 11.56 1.58 4.34
C LYS A 127 10.35 2.35 3.81
N ILE A 128 9.71 1.81 2.78
CA ILE A 128 8.58 2.43 2.08
C ILE A 128 7.50 1.38 1.89
N MET A 129 6.25 1.75 2.13
CA MET A 129 5.07 0.93 1.83
C MET A 129 4.27 1.53 0.69
N LEU A 130 3.96 0.73 -0.31
CA LEU A 130 3.10 1.08 -1.43
C LEU A 130 1.75 0.37 -1.26
N PHE A 131 0.65 1.11 -1.40
CA PHE A 131 -0.70 0.58 -1.32
C PHE A 131 -1.46 0.91 -2.61
N ASP A 132 -1.84 -0.12 -3.37
CA ASP A 132 -2.59 -0.01 -4.62
C ASP A 132 -4.06 -0.36 -4.36
N GLU A 133 -4.88 0.66 -4.05
CA GLU A 133 -6.31 0.56 -3.74
C GLU A 133 -6.65 -0.54 -2.71
N PRO A 134 -6.09 -0.50 -1.50
CA PRO A 134 -6.13 -1.62 -0.55
C PRO A 134 -7.53 -1.95 -0.02
N THR A 135 -8.53 -1.11 -0.25
CA THR A 135 -9.91 -1.28 0.25
C THR A 135 -10.93 -1.56 -0.85
N SER A 136 -10.57 -1.43 -2.13
CA SER A 136 -11.53 -1.48 -3.24
C SER A 136 -12.16 -2.86 -3.51
N ALA A 137 -11.57 -3.94 -2.97
CA ALA A 137 -12.09 -5.30 -3.04
C ALA A 137 -12.82 -5.74 -1.75
N LEU A 138 -13.12 -4.78 -0.84
CA LEU A 138 -13.70 -5.06 0.47
C LEU A 138 -15.14 -4.58 0.57
N ASP A 139 -15.92 -5.31 1.36
CA ASP A 139 -17.23 -4.83 1.78
C ASP A 139 -17.10 -3.61 2.71
N PRO A 140 -18.05 -2.67 2.68
CA PRO A 140 -17.99 -1.42 3.46
C PRO A 140 -17.71 -1.61 4.95
N GLU A 141 -18.22 -2.68 5.55
CA GLU A 141 -18.02 -3.00 6.97
C GLU A 141 -16.55 -3.32 7.32
N MET A 142 -15.77 -3.83 6.32
CA MET A 142 -14.38 -4.24 6.53
C MET A 142 -13.37 -3.14 6.23
N ILE A 143 -13.78 -2.08 5.53
CA ILE A 143 -12.90 -0.99 5.09
C ILE A 143 -12.23 -0.32 6.29
N ASN A 144 -13.00 -0.02 7.33
CA ASN A 144 -12.53 0.72 8.50
C ASN A 144 -11.39 -0.01 9.23
N GLU A 145 -11.48 -1.33 9.37
CA GLU A 145 -10.44 -2.14 10.03
C GLU A 145 -9.08 -2.05 9.32
N VAL A 146 -9.10 -2.02 7.99
CA VAL A 146 -7.87 -1.88 7.18
C VAL A 146 -7.34 -0.45 7.24
N LEU A 147 -8.23 0.56 7.18
CA LEU A 147 -7.84 1.97 7.27
C LEU A 147 -7.27 2.35 8.65
N GLU A 148 -7.75 1.71 9.73
CA GLU A 148 -7.19 1.89 11.07
C GLU A 148 -5.75 1.40 11.13
N VAL A 149 -5.46 0.18 10.66
CA VAL A 149 -4.10 -0.34 10.57
C VAL A 149 -3.19 0.61 9.76
N MET A 150 -3.67 1.11 8.62
CA MET A 150 -2.88 2.05 7.81
C MET A 150 -2.70 3.40 8.50
N THR A 151 -3.67 3.86 9.28
CA THR A 151 -3.58 5.09 10.07
C THR A 151 -2.51 4.97 11.15
N ASP A 152 -2.46 3.82 11.84
CA ASP A 152 -1.44 3.55 12.85
C ASP A 152 -0.04 3.47 12.24
N LEU A 153 0.10 2.86 11.05
CA LEU A 153 1.37 2.89 10.31
C LEU A 153 1.82 4.32 9.99
N ALA A 154 0.88 5.19 9.60
CA ALA A 154 1.19 6.60 9.34
C ALA A 154 1.64 7.34 10.61
N ARG A 155 0.98 7.11 11.75
CA ARG A 155 1.34 7.69 13.05
C ARG A 155 2.72 7.24 13.52
N ASP A 156 3.08 5.99 13.23
CA ASP A 156 4.41 5.44 13.54
C ASP A 156 5.52 5.96 12.60
N GLY A 157 5.20 6.89 11.69
CA GLY A 157 6.17 7.51 10.78
C GLY A 157 6.54 6.66 9.57
N MET A 158 5.76 5.61 9.24
CA MET A 158 6.01 4.81 8.04
C MET A 158 5.86 5.66 6.78
N THR A 159 6.89 5.67 5.94
CA THR A 159 6.81 6.31 4.62
C THR A 159 5.88 5.50 3.73
N MET A 160 4.79 6.13 3.26
CA MET A 160 3.79 5.46 2.45
C MET A 160 3.43 6.24 1.19
N VAL A 161 3.19 5.51 0.10
CA VAL A 161 2.48 5.99 -1.10
C VAL A 161 1.20 5.16 -1.22
N VAL A 162 0.05 5.82 -1.17
CA VAL A 162 -1.25 5.17 -1.10
C VAL A 162 -2.12 5.64 -2.27
N VAL A 163 -2.50 4.74 -3.15
CA VAL A 163 -3.57 4.95 -4.13
C VAL A 163 -4.88 4.57 -3.45
N THR A 164 -5.83 5.49 -3.35
CA THR A 164 -7.10 5.24 -2.66
C THR A 164 -8.23 6.14 -3.14
N HIS A 165 -9.46 5.67 -2.98
CA HIS A 165 -10.69 6.44 -3.11
C HIS A 165 -11.26 6.90 -1.76
N GLU A 166 -10.62 6.51 -0.65
CA GLU A 166 -11.02 6.84 0.73
C GLU A 166 -10.58 8.26 1.09
N MET A 167 -11.35 9.28 0.68
CA MET A 167 -10.98 10.69 0.88
C MET A 167 -10.93 11.11 2.34
N GLY A 168 -11.75 10.51 3.21
CA GLY A 168 -11.70 10.72 4.65
C GLY A 168 -10.38 10.25 5.27
N PHE A 169 -9.87 9.11 4.85
CA PHE A 169 -8.55 8.61 5.22
C PHE A 169 -7.44 9.52 4.66
N ALA A 170 -7.50 9.84 3.35
CA ALA A 170 -6.53 10.71 2.71
C ALA A 170 -6.37 12.05 3.45
N ARG A 171 -7.50 12.69 3.84
CA ARG A 171 -7.50 13.95 4.59
C ARG A 171 -6.83 13.85 5.95
N ARG A 172 -6.95 12.69 6.64
CA ARG A 172 -6.41 12.52 8.00
C ARG A 172 -4.92 12.19 8.03
N VAL A 173 -4.42 11.42 7.04
CA VAL A 173 -3.06 10.85 7.13
C VAL A 173 -2.07 11.38 6.09
N ALA A 174 -2.55 12.01 5.02
CA ALA A 174 -1.66 12.48 3.97
C ALA A 174 -0.89 13.73 4.40
N HIS A 175 0.40 13.79 4.07
CA HIS A 175 1.17 15.04 4.08
C HIS A 175 1.15 15.71 2.70
N ARG A 176 0.80 14.94 1.67
CA ARG A 176 0.78 15.37 0.27
C ARG A 176 -0.26 14.57 -0.50
N VAL A 177 -1.09 15.27 -1.27
CA VAL A 177 -2.09 14.68 -2.16
C VAL A 177 -1.70 15.00 -3.59
N VAL A 178 -1.68 13.97 -4.41
CA VAL A 178 -1.42 14.04 -5.86
C VAL A 178 -2.70 13.61 -6.58
N PHE A 179 -3.28 14.52 -7.34
CA PHE A 179 -4.45 14.23 -8.17
C PHE A 179 -4.02 13.94 -9.60
N MET A 180 -4.40 12.77 -10.10
CA MET A 180 -4.10 12.31 -11.45
C MET A 180 -5.36 12.20 -12.30
N ASP A 181 -5.25 12.58 -13.56
CA ASP A 181 -6.26 12.32 -14.59
C ASP A 181 -5.57 12.14 -15.95
N GLU A 182 -6.11 11.27 -16.80
CA GLU A 182 -5.62 10.99 -18.17
C GLU A 182 -4.10 10.75 -18.24
N GLY A 183 -3.55 10.00 -17.27
CA GLY A 183 -2.11 9.66 -17.20
C GLY A 183 -1.19 10.81 -16.76
N ARG A 184 -1.74 11.92 -16.26
CA ARG A 184 -0.98 13.12 -15.87
C ARG A 184 -1.24 13.48 -14.41
N VAL A 185 -0.25 14.08 -13.77
CA VAL A 185 -0.44 14.79 -12.51
C VAL A 185 -1.07 16.14 -12.83
N ILE A 186 -2.30 16.36 -12.39
CA ILE A 186 -3.07 17.58 -12.64
C ILE A 186 -2.88 18.59 -11.52
N GLU A 187 -2.82 18.09 -10.27
CA GLU A 187 -2.63 18.94 -9.10
C GLU A 187 -1.87 18.17 -8.02
N GLU A 188 -1.01 18.88 -7.31
CA GLU A 188 -0.33 18.39 -6.12
C GLU A 188 -0.42 19.47 -5.04
N ASN A 189 -0.87 19.08 -3.83
CA ASN A 189 -1.05 20.03 -2.74
C ASN A 189 -0.99 19.34 -1.37
N THR A 190 -1.00 20.16 -0.28
CA THR A 190 -1.27 19.62 1.05
C THR A 190 -2.73 19.19 1.15
N PRO A 191 -3.09 18.26 2.04
CA PRO A 191 -4.49 17.84 2.23
C PRO A 191 -5.43 19.03 2.49
N GLU A 192 -5.03 19.96 3.36
CA GLU A 192 -5.85 21.12 3.72
C GLU A 192 -6.22 21.92 2.48
N LYS A 193 -5.25 22.24 1.63
CA LYS A 193 -5.48 23.01 0.42
C LYS A 193 -6.26 22.23 -0.63
N PHE A 194 -5.89 20.95 -0.83
CA PHE A 194 -6.54 20.12 -1.83
C PHE A 194 -8.04 19.91 -1.53
N PHE A 195 -8.39 19.66 -0.26
CA PHE A 195 -9.78 19.40 0.11
C PHE A 195 -10.62 20.66 0.34
N ALA A 196 -10.01 21.80 0.72
CA ALA A 196 -10.73 23.04 0.96
C ALA A 196 -10.88 23.91 -0.29
N ALA A 197 -9.82 23.98 -1.11
CA ALA A 197 -9.76 24.86 -2.27
C ALA A 197 -8.92 24.24 -3.39
N PRO A 198 -9.40 23.15 -4.04
CA PRO A 198 -8.69 22.56 -5.17
C PRO A 198 -8.52 23.56 -6.30
N GLN A 199 -7.31 23.65 -6.86
CA GLN A 199 -6.96 24.68 -7.85
C GLN A 199 -7.44 24.31 -9.26
N SER A 200 -7.40 23.04 -9.63
CA SER A 200 -7.82 22.61 -10.95
C SER A 200 -9.34 22.38 -11.00
N SER A 201 -9.99 22.84 -12.06
CA SER A 201 -11.41 22.59 -12.30
C SER A 201 -11.74 21.10 -12.30
N ARG A 202 -10.77 20.28 -12.73
CA ARG A 202 -10.92 18.83 -12.79
C ARG A 202 -10.90 18.19 -11.41
N ALA A 203 -10.04 18.66 -10.50
CA ALA A 203 -10.03 18.24 -9.10
C ALA A 203 -11.31 18.67 -8.37
N GLN A 204 -11.82 19.89 -8.65
CA GLN A 204 -13.10 20.38 -8.11
C GLN A 204 -14.26 19.47 -8.51
N GLN A 205 -14.35 19.11 -9.80
CA GLN A 205 -15.39 18.19 -10.29
C GLN A 205 -15.28 16.79 -9.67
N PHE A 206 -14.06 16.29 -9.52
CA PHE A 206 -13.81 15.00 -8.90
C PHE A 206 -14.23 14.98 -7.43
N LEU A 207 -13.79 15.94 -6.64
CA LEU A 207 -14.15 16.05 -5.22
C LEU A 207 -15.65 16.30 -5.03
N GLY A 208 -16.27 17.12 -5.86
CA GLY A 208 -17.71 17.38 -5.82
C GLY A 208 -18.53 16.10 -6.01
N LYS A 209 -18.09 15.16 -6.84
CA LYS A 209 -18.78 13.87 -7.04
C LYS A 209 -18.60 12.90 -5.87
N ILE A 210 -17.41 12.88 -5.22
CA ILE A 210 -17.12 11.92 -4.16
C ILE A 210 -17.64 12.40 -2.80
N LEU A 211 -17.60 13.72 -2.54
CA LEU A 211 -18.03 14.27 -1.26
C LEU A 211 -19.55 14.51 -1.17
N SER A 212 -20.29 14.36 -2.27
CA SER A 212 -21.75 14.44 -2.31
C SER A 212 -22.46 13.09 -2.05
N HIS A 213 -21.72 12.05 -1.81
CA HIS A 213 -22.19 10.73 -1.38
C HIS A 213 -21.68 10.44 0.05
#